data_1f0c9ce4698b8efda6a170bd173455d8
#
_entry.id   1f0c9ce4698b8efda6a170bd173455d8
#
_cell.length_a   1.000
_cell.length_b   1.000
_cell.length_c   1.000
_cell.angle_alpha   90.00
_cell.angle_beta   90.00
_cell.angle_gamma   90.00
#
_symmetry.space_group_name_H-M   'P 1'
#
loop_
_entity.id
_entity.type
_entity.pdbx_description
1 polymer ?
#
loop_
_entity_poly.entity_id
_entity_poly.type
_entity_poly.pdbx_seq_one_letter_code
_entity_poly.pdbx_strand_id
1 'polypeptide(L)'
;RDVTVEASAKDKADLTKEVNEVRQKLEAGGDPAAVVNASKTIFPYTTLAMSKNAFSSTPDIAAALDSMGVGSVKPVYYNAQDNTINTLKLINKLQAADSVRYRMIAAVGKTPQESQTRADSILKALQGGAKFDDLAKRYNQPTDSIWMFSAQYEAPNVPDDQAKMINQINTSQPGY
;
A
#
# COMPACT_ATOMS: atom_id res chain seq x y z
N ARG A 1 36.66 -1.79 13.09
CA ARG A 1 36.44 -2.86 12.10
C ARG A 1 35.06 -3.44 12.39
N ASP A 2 34.14 -3.19 11.51
CA ASP A 2 32.82 -3.83 11.56
C ASP A 2 33.01 -5.31 11.18
N VAL A 3 32.61 -6.19 12.07
CA VAL A 3 32.62 -7.63 11.80
C VAL A 3 31.21 -8.01 11.37
N THR A 4 31.05 -8.36 10.13
CA THR A 4 29.78 -8.92 9.63
C THR A 4 29.64 -10.33 10.18
N VAL A 5 28.66 -10.53 11.06
CA VAL A 5 28.32 -11.86 11.58
C VAL A 5 27.22 -12.46 10.70
N GLU A 6 27.56 -13.53 9.97
CA GLU A 6 26.56 -14.28 9.21
C GLU A 6 25.76 -15.21 10.13
N ALA A 7 24.45 -15.28 9.90
CA ALA A 7 23.58 -16.21 10.61
C ALA A 7 23.99 -17.66 10.32
N SER A 8 24.11 -18.49 11.37
CA SER A 8 24.45 -19.90 11.21
C SER A 8 23.34 -20.67 10.48
N ALA A 9 23.69 -21.85 9.94
CA ALA A 9 22.71 -22.73 9.32
C ALA A 9 21.58 -23.14 10.33
N LYS A 10 21.91 -23.25 11.60
CA LYS A 10 20.95 -23.53 12.66
C LYS A 10 19.99 -22.36 12.86
N ASP A 11 20.49 -21.11 12.93
CA ASP A 11 19.66 -19.94 13.12
C ASP A 11 18.69 -19.76 11.94
N LYS A 12 19.17 -19.99 10.72
CA LYS A 12 18.33 -19.97 9.51
C LYS A 12 17.25 -21.05 9.55
N ALA A 13 17.57 -22.25 10.01
CA ALA A 13 16.60 -23.34 10.14
C ALA A 13 15.53 -23.02 11.21
N ASP A 14 15.94 -22.50 12.36
CA ASP A 14 15.04 -22.12 13.45
C ASP A 14 14.09 -21.00 13.02
N LEU A 15 14.61 -19.96 12.36
CA LEU A 15 13.77 -18.89 11.78
C LEU A 15 12.81 -19.41 10.71
N THR A 16 13.27 -20.29 9.83
CA THR A 16 12.42 -20.90 8.80
C THR A 16 11.24 -21.64 9.43
N LYS A 17 11.48 -22.35 10.54
CA LYS A 17 10.42 -23.03 11.30
C LYS A 17 9.42 -22.03 11.87
N GLU A 18 9.89 -20.97 12.52
CA GLU A 18 9.03 -19.92 13.08
C GLU A 18 8.17 -19.26 12.00
N VAL A 19 8.76 -18.89 10.86
CA VAL A 19 8.02 -18.28 9.73
C VAL A 19 7.01 -19.27 9.12
N ASN A 20 7.33 -20.59 9.10
CA ASN A 20 6.36 -21.61 8.70
C ASN A 20 5.16 -21.72 9.65
N GLU A 21 5.37 -21.56 10.95
CA GLU A 21 4.27 -21.53 11.93
C GLU A 21 3.34 -20.31 11.67
N VAL A 22 3.92 -19.14 11.38
CA VAL A 22 3.16 -17.95 10.98
C VAL A 22 2.38 -18.23 9.70
N ARG A 23 3.03 -18.79 8.67
CA ARG A 23 2.41 -19.17 7.42
C ARG A 23 1.19 -20.08 7.64
N GLN A 24 1.33 -21.13 8.42
CA GLN A 24 0.24 -22.07 8.70
C GLN A 24 -0.95 -21.40 9.39
N LYS A 25 -0.71 -20.49 10.32
CA LYS A 25 -1.78 -19.71 10.97
C LYS A 25 -2.51 -18.79 9.97
N LEU A 26 -1.77 -18.17 9.04
CA LEU A 26 -2.35 -17.34 7.99
C LEU A 26 -3.17 -18.17 6.98
N GLU A 27 -2.71 -19.40 6.66
CA GLU A 27 -3.45 -20.35 5.79
C GLU A 27 -4.72 -20.85 6.46
N ALA A 28 -4.68 -21.07 7.78
CA ALA A 28 -5.84 -21.46 8.57
C ALA A 28 -6.90 -20.35 8.74
N GLY A 29 -6.68 -19.17 8.14
CA GLY A 29 -7.63 -18.05 8.18
C GLY A 29 -7.47 -17.14 9.39
N GLY A 30 -6.36 -17.22 10.12
CA GLY A 30 -6.05 -16.28 11.20
C GLY A 30 -6.01 -14.84 10.71
N ASP A 31 -6.43 -13.89 11.56
CA ASP A 31 -6.32 -12.47 11.27
C ASP A 31 -4.85 -12.09 11.05
N PRO A 32 -4.49 -11.54 9.87
CA PRO A 32 -3.09 -11.28 9.53
C PRO A 32 -2.37 -10.37 10.53
N ALA A 33 -3.04 -9.31 11.01
CA ALA A 33 -2.46 -8.38 11.96
C ALA A 33 -2.16 -9.08 13.30
N ALA A 34 -3.13 -9.83 13.82
CA ALA A 34 -2.97 -10.56 15.06
C ALA A 34 -1.86 -11.64 14.97
N VAL A 35 -1.83 -12.39 13.87
CA VAL A 35 -0.83 -13.45 13.65
C VAL A 35 0.59 -12.88 13.56
N VAL A 36 0.78 -11.80 12.79
CA VAL A 36 2.11 -11.17 12.63
C VAL A 36 2.55 -10.49 13.90
N ASN A 37 1.69 -9.73 14.58
CA ASN A 37 2.04 -9.03 15.82
C ASN A 37 2.32 -9.99 16.99
N ALA A 38 1.77 -11.21 16.96
CA ALA A 38 2.07 -12.26 17.94
C ALA A 38 3.35 -13.05 17.62
N SER A 39 3.96 -12.83 16.46
CA SER A 39 5.22 -13.49 16.06
C SER A 39 6.43 -12.72 16.58
N LYS A 40 7.62 -13.32 16.45
CA LYS A 40 8.90 -12.68 16.80
C LYS A 40 9.46 -11.80 15.69
N THR A 41 8.66 -11.43 14.70
CA THR A 41 9.13 -10.54 13.63
C THR A 41 9.55 -9.19 14.19
N ILE A 42 10.63 -8.65 13.67
CA ILE A 42 11.09 -7.28 13.98
C ILE A 42 10.34 -6.22 13.15
N PHE A 43 9.62 -6.64 12.12
CA PHE A 43 8.82 -5.75 11.29
C PHE A 43 7.37 -5.75 11.77
N PRO A 44 6.76 -4.58 11.99
CA PRO A 44 5.35 -4.51 12.32
C PRO A 44 4.51 -5.03 11.14
N TYR A 45 3.31 -5.49 11.45
CA TYR A 45 2.35 -5.81 10.39
C TYR A 45 2.09 -4.59 9.52
N THR A 46 2.19 -4.78 8.23
CA THR A 46 1.84 -3.76 7.24
C THR A 46 1.13 -4.39 6.05
N THR A 47 0.17 -3.66 5.49
CA THR A 47 -0.48 -4.02 4.24
C THR A 47 0.11 -3.13 3.14
N LEU A 48 0.77 -3.76 2.18
CA LEU A 48 1.33 -3.06 1.04
C LEU A 48 0.34 -3.17 -0.14
N ALA A 49 -0.05 -2.02 -0.67
CA ALA A 49 -0.79 -1.94 -1.92
C ALA A 49 0.19 -1.46 -2.99
N MET A 50 0.64 -2.38 -3.84
CA MET A 50 1.70 -2.12 -4.81
C MET A 50 1.29 -2.59 -6.20
N SER A 51 1.73 -1.88 -7.23
CA SER A 51 1.63 -2.37 -8.60
C SER A 51 2.63 -3.52 -8.84
N LYS A 52 2.38 -4.34 -9.84
CA LYS A 52 3.30 -5.42 -10.23
C LYS A 52 4.71 -4.89 -10.54
N ASN A 53 4.83 -3.70 -11.08
CA ASN A 53 6.11 -3.07 -11.44
C ASN A 53 6.99 -2.76 -10.21
N ALA A 54 6.40 -2.57 -9.04
CA ALA A 54 7.15 -2.35 -7.80
C ALA A 54 8.01 -3.56 -7.39
N PHE A 55 7.70 -4.76 -7.92
CA PHE A 55 8.43 -6.00 -7.67
C PHE A 55 9.44 -6.33 -8.78
N SER A 56 9.78 -5.39 -9.65
CA SER A 56 10.73 -5.60 -10.75
C SER A 56 12.14 -6.05 -10.29
N SER A 57 12.56 -5.63 -9.10
CA SER A 57 13.80 -6.06 -8.46
C SER A 57 13.72 -7.46 -7.80
N THR A 58 12.51 -8.02 -7.68
CA THR A 58 12.24 -9.32 -7.07
C THR A 58 11.33 -10.15 -7.97
N PRO A 59 11.83 -10.63 -9.12
CA PRO A 59 11.02 -11.29 -10.16
C PRO A 59 10.29 -12.54 -9.64
N ASP A 60 10.87 -13.25 -8.68
CA ASP A 60 10.23 -14.42 -8.06
C ASP A 60 8.98 -14.06 -7.27
N ILE A 61 8.97 -12.90 -6.62
CA ILE A 61 7.78 -12.39 -5.91
C ILE A 61 6.73 -11.97 -6.93
N ALA A 62 7.11 -11.22 -7.98
CA ALA A 62 6.21 -10.82 -9.04
C ALA A 62 5.52 -12.02 -9.72
N ALA A 63 6.30 -13.05 -10.07
CA ALA A 63 5.78 -14.28 -10.67
C ALA A 63 4.84 -15.04 -9.71
N ALA A 64 5.19 -15.10 -8.42
CA ALA A 64 4.34 -15.73 -7.41
C ALA A 64 3.01 -14.99 -7.27
N LEU A 65 3.02 -13.66 -7.20
CA LEU A 65 1.81 -12.83 -7.09
C LEU A 65 0.89 -12.97 -8.30
N ASP A 66 1.44 -13.17 -9.50
CA ASP A 66 0.63 -13.44 -10.70
C ASP A 66 -0.14 -14.74 -10.61
N SER A 67 0.50 -15.79 -10.13
CA SER A 67 -0.07 -17.14 -10.04
C SER A 67 -0.95 -17.38 -8.81
N MET A 68 -0.77 -16.59 -7.74
CA MET A 68 -1.51 -16.76 -6.49
C MET A 68 -2.96 -16.32 -6.62
N GLY A 69 -3.88 -17.09 -6.03
CA GLY A 69 -5.25 -16.67 -5.78
C GLY A 69 -5.34 -15.75 -4.57
N VAL A 70 -6.36 -14.87 -4.55
CA VAL A 70 -6.66 -14.05 -3.37
C VAL A 70 -6.93 -14.95 -2.15
N GLY A 71 -6.35 -14.60 -1.01
CA GLY A 71 -6.40 -15.36 0.23
C GLY A 71 -5.29 -16.40 0.39
N SER A 72 -4.57 -16.75 -0.69
CA SER A 72 -3.47 -17.73 -0.60
C SER A 72 -2.22 -17.15 0.05
N VAL A 73 -1.40 -18.02 0.60
CA VAL A 73 -0.15 -17.70 1.29
C VAL A 73 1.02 -18.33 0.54
N LYS A 74 2.06 -17.55 0.26
CA LYS A 74 3.27 -18.05 -0.40
C LYS A 74 4.05 -18.95 0.55
N PRO A 75 4.63 -20.06 0.09
CA PRO A 75 5.61 -20.82 0.87
C PRO A 75 6.76 -19.94 1.37
N VAL A 76 7.32 -20.32 2.50
CA VAL A 76 8.45 -19.59 3.07
C VAL A 76 9.62 -19.57 2.09
N TYR A 77 10.23 -18.39 1.93
CA TYR A 77 11.36 -18.20 1.04
C TYR A 77 12.42 -17.30 1.69
N TYR A 78 13.66 -17.52 1.27
CA TYR A 78 14.79 -16.68 1.67
C TYR A 78 15.02 -15.58 0.64
N ASN A 79 15.12 -14.33 1.11
CA ASN A 79 15.50 -13.20 0.29
C ASN A 79 16.99 -12.87 0.54
N ALA A 80 17.81 -13.12 -0.47
CA ALA A 80 19.26 -12.91 -0.38
C ALA A 80 19.67 -11.42 -0.40
N GLN A 81 18.79 -10.53 -0.87
CA GLN A 81 19.12 -9.10 -0.98
C GLN A 81 19.16 -8.41 0.40
N ASP A 82 18.26 -8.80 1.29
CA ASP A 82 18.13 -8.24 2.63
C ASP A 82 18.41 -9.26 3.75
N ASN A 83 18.82 -10.48 3.39
CA ASN A 83 19.12 -11.58 4.30
C ASN A 83 17.93 -11.93 5.22
N THR A 84 16.73 -11.95 4.68
CA THR A 84 15.50 -12.23 5.44
C THR A 84 14.83 -13.53 5.01
N ILE A 85 14.05 -14.12 5.93
CA ILE A 85 13.17 -15.26 5.68
C ILE A 85 11.73 -14.75 5.73
N ASN A 86 10.99 -14.96 4.66
CA ASN A 86 9.73 -14.31 4.42
C ASN A 86 8.61 -15.28 4.05
N THR A 87 7.39 -14.87 4.34
CA THR A 87 6.15 -15.38 3.73
C THR A 87 5.24 -14.19 3.45
N LEU A 88 4.31 -14.34 2.53
CA LEU A 88 3.34 -13.29 2.22
C LEU A 88 1.96 -13.91 1.98
N LYS A 89 0.92 -13.17 2.33
CA LYS A 89 -0.48 -13.50 2.03
C LYS A 89 -1.00 -12.50 1.01
N LEU A 90 -1.57 -13.00 -0.08
CA LEU A 90 -2.24 -12.15 -1.05
C LEU A 90 -3.65 -11.81 -0.56
N ILE A 91 -3.86 -10.58 -0.14
CA ILE A 91 -5.14 -10.15 0.46
C ILE A 91 -6.14 -9.77 -0.62
N ASN A 92 -5.70 -9.10 -1.68
CA ASN A 92 -6.56 -8.64 -2.76
C ASN A 92 -5.79 -8.48 -4.07
N LYS A 93 -6.49 -8.61 -5.19
CA LYS A 93 -6.03 -8.25 -6.54
C LYS A 93 -7.02 -7.27 -7.14
N LEU A 94 -6.54 -6.11 -7.53
CA LEU A 94 -7.34 -5.10 -8.19
C LEU A 94 -6.74 -4.78 -9.55
N GLN A 95 -7.59 -4.56 -10.54
CA GLN A 95 -7.17 -3.89 -11.76
C GLN A 95 -7.33 -2.40 -11.54
N ALA A 96 -6.22 -1.69 -11.65
CA ALA A 96 -6.18 -0.23 -11.59
C ALA A 96 -5.58 0.30 -12.89
N ALA A 97 -5.93 1.52 -13.26
CA ALA A 97 -5.27 2.20 -14.36
C ALA A 97 -3.79 2.41 -14.02
N ASP A 98 -2.89 2.25 -15.00
CA ASP A 98 -1.45 2.53 -14.80
C ASP A 98 -1.21 4.01 -14.48
N SER A 99 -2.06 4.87 -14.98
CA SER A 99 -2.04 6.31 -14.71
C SER A 99 -3.43 6.90 -14.85
N VAL A 100 -3.78 7.77 -13.92
CA VAL A 100 -5.02 8.54 -13.95
C VAL A 100 -4.70 10.02 -13.90
N ARG A 101 -5.38 10.77 -14.73
CA ARG A 101 -5.34 12.22 -14.70
C ARG A 101 -6.42 12.75 -13.76
N TYR A 102 -6.02 13.52 -12.77
CA TYR A 102 -6.93 14.01 -11.73
C TYR A 102 -6.64 15.45 -11.31
N ARG A 103 -7.60 16.06 -10.65
CA ARG A 103 -7.44 17.32 -9.92
C ARG A 103 -7.92 17.12 -8.49
N MET A 104 -7.42 17.94 -7.59
CA MET A 104 -7.72 17.85 -6.16
C MET A 104 -8.04 19.23 -5.62
N ILE A 105 -9.02 19.34 -4.74
CA ILE A 105 -9.27 20.52 -3.92
C ILE A 105 -8.80 20.23 -2.51
N ALA A 106 -7.80 20.99 -2.04
CA ALA A 106 -7.27 20.82 -0.69
C ALA A 106 -8.15 21.57 0.33
N ALA A 107 -8.85 20.82 1.14
CA ALA A 107 -9.67 21.36 2.23
C ALA A 107 -8.79 21.65 3.46
N VAL A 108 -8.25 22.87 3.56
CA VAL A 108 -7.37 23.27 4.66
C VAL A 108 -8.17 23.99 5.75
N GLY A 109 -8.18 23.44 6.96
CA GLY A 109 -8.72 24.03 8.20
C GLY A 109 -7.62 24.33 9.21
N LYS A 110 -7.96 25.05 10.29
CA LYS A 110 -7.05 25.29 11.41
C LYS A 110 -6.82 24.03 12.26
N THR A 111 -7.77 23.11 12.21
CA THR A 111 -7.73 21.83 12.90
C THR A 111 -8.07 20.70 11.93
N PRO A 112 -7.69 19.45 12.22
CA PRO A 112 -8.09 18.29 11.44
C PRO A 112 -9.63 18.19 11.27
N GLN A 113 -10.38 18.53 12.33
CA GLN A 113 -11.84 18.51 12.32
C GLN A 113 -12.43 19.55 11.36
N GLU A 114 -11.85 20.75 11.33
CA GLU A 114 -12.28 21.79 10.38
C GLU A 114 -11.95 21.38 8.93
N SER A 115 -10.79 20.78 8.71
CA SER A 115 -10.40 20.25 7.39
C SER A 115 -11.39 19.20 6.92
N GLN A 116 -11.75 18.25 7.78
CA GLN A 116 -12.75 17.21 7.48
C GLN A 116 -14.11 17.82 7.15
N THR A 117 -14.59 18.74 7.97
CA THR A 117 -15.91 19.41 7.75
C THR A 117 -15.93 20.16 6.41
N ARG A 118 -14.81 20.79 6.04
CA ARG A 118 -14.69 21.47 4.73
C ARG A 118 -14.68 20.47 3.58
N ALA A 119 -13.92 19.38 3.70
CA ALA A 119 -13.88 18.33 2.70
C ALA A 119 -15.27 17.73 2.45
N ASP A 120 -16.00 17.42 3.51
CA ASP A 120 -17.37 16.88 3.45
C ASP A 120 -18.34 17.90 2.78
N SER A 121 -18.18 19.18 3.07
CA SER A 121 -19.00 20.24 2.46
C SER A 121 -18.71 20.39 0.96
N ILE A 122 -17.43 20.29 0.55
CA ILE A 122 -17.02 20.33 -0.85
C ILE A 122 -17.57 19.11 -1.58
N LEU A 123 -17.40 17.93 -1.01
CA LEU A 123 -17.90 16.68 -1.59
C LEU A 123 -19.42 16.73 -1.79
N LYS A 124 -20.16 17.18 -0.78
CA LYS A 124 -21.61 17.34 -0.86
C LYS A 124 -22.03 18.34 -1.94
N ALA A 125 -21.31 19.45 -2.09
CA ALA A 125 -21.56 20.43 -3.13
C ALA A 125 -21.32 19.84 -4.53
N LEU A 126 -20.24 19.10 -4.74
CA LEU A 126 -19.94 18.38 -5.98
C LEU A 126 -21.02 17.36 -6.34
N GLN A 127 -21.45 16.56 -5.36
CA GLN A 127 -22.54 15.60 -5.52
C GLN A 127 -23.87 16.29 -5.84
N GLY A 128 -24.08 17.51 -5.36
CA GLY A 128 -25.20 18.37 -5.70
C GLY A 128 -25.10 19.10 -7.04
N GLY A 129 -24.05 18.83 -7.83
CA GLY A 129 -23.86 19.37 -9.17
C GLY A 129 -23.09 20.70 -9.22
N ALA A 130 -22.46 21.12 -8.14
CA ALA A 130 -21.57 22.29 -8.19
C ALA A 130 -20.36 22.01 -9.11
N LYS A 131 -19.92 23.04 -9.84
CA LYS A 131 -18.77 22.91 -10.73
C LYS A 131 -17.48 22.89 -9.94
N PHE A 132 -16.61 21.94 -10.29
CA PHE A 132 -15.29 21.78 -9.66
C PHE A 132 -14.48 23.10 -9.69
N ASP A 133 -14.45 23.78 -10.87
CA ASP A 133 -13.69 25.02 -11.03
C ASP A 133 -14.16 26.16 -10.13
N ASP A 134 -15.45 26.23 -9.85
CA ASP A 134 -16.01 27.28 -8.97
C ASP A 134 -15.64 27.00 -7.51
N LEU A 135 -15.65 25.74 -7.11
CA LEU A 135 -15.20 25.33 -5.77
C LEU A 135 -13.69 25.50 -5.60
N ALA A 136 -12.89 25.10 -6.59
CA ALA A 136 -11.44 25.30 -6.57
C ALA A 136 -11.08 26.79 -6.41
N LYS A 137 -11.71 27.68 -7.17
CA LYS A 137 -11.55 29.13 -7.02
C LYS A 137 -11.97 29.64 -5.64
N ARG A 138 -13.06 29.14 -5.10
CA ARG A 138 -13.58 29.53 -3.77
C ARG A 138 -12.61 29.16 -2.65
N TYR A 139 -11.96 28.03 -2.73
CA TYR A 139 -10.98 27.57 -1.74
C TYR A 139 -9.57 28.12 -1.99
N ASN A 140 -9.38 28.86 -3.11
CA ASN A 140 -8.19 29.61 -3.45
C ASN A 140 -6.88 28.83 -3.33
N GLN A 141 -6.90 27.60 -3.84
CA GLN A 141 -5.72 26.75 -3.93
C GLN A 141 -5.19 26.78 -5.36
N PRO A 142 -4.06 27.42 -5.66
CA PRO A 142 -3.55 27.57 -7.04
C PRO A 142 -3.31 26.24 -7.74
N THR A 143 -2.98 25.19 -6.99
CA THR A 143 -2.73 23.83 -7.50
C THR A 143 -4.01 23.09 -7.85
N ASP A 144 -5.18 23.50 -7.35
CA ASP A 144 -6.45 22.80 -7.53
C ASP A 144 -6.93 22.85 -9.00
N SER A 145 -6.49 23.84 -9.78
CA SER A 145 -6.77 23.94 -11.20
C SER A 145 -5.80 23.15 -12.09
N ILE A 146 -4.74 22.60 -11.50
CA ILE A 146 -3.68 21.92 -12.24
C ILE A 146 -4.02 20.42 -12.33
N TRP A 147 -3.93 19.88 -13.55
CA TRP A 147 -4.03 18.45 -13.77
C TRP A 147 -2.76 17.74 -13.32
N MET A 148 -2.93 16.71 -12.49
CA MET A 148 -1.88 15.83 -11.99
C MET A 148 -2.04 14.42 -12.56
N PHE A 149 -0.97 13.65 -12.56
CA PHE A 149 -0.96 12.26 -13.00
C PHE A 149 -0.55 11.36 -11.83
N SER A 150 -1.34 10.35 -11.55
CA SER A 150 -1.08 9.43 -10.43
C SER A 150 0.21 8.63 -10.59
N ALA A 151 0.63 8.33 -11.83
CA ALA A 151 1.88 7.61 -12.11
C ALA A 151 3.15 8.29 -11.57
N GLN A 152 3.10 9.60 -11.34
CA GLN A 152 4.24 10.34 -10.76
C GLN A 152 4.55 9.92 -9.32
N TYR A 153 3.64 9.23 -8.66
CA TYR A 153 3.73 8.82 -7.27
C TYR A 153 3.99 7.32 -7.07
N GLU A 154 4.16 6.55 -8.15
CA GLU A 154 4.51 5.12 -8.08
C GLU A 154 5.96 4.84 -7.66
N ALA A 155 6.64 5.80 -7.06
CA ALA A 155 7.99 5.60 -6.57
C ALA A 155 8.02 4.60 -5.39
N PRO A 156 9.03 3.72 -5.30
CA PRO A 156 9.10 2.67 -4.27
C PRO A 156 9.19 3.19 -2.82
N ASN A 157 9.32 4.49 -2.62
CA ASN A 157 9.45 5.14 -1.31
C ASN A 157 8.30 6.12 -1.02
N VAL A 158 7.12 5.89 -1.58
CA VAL A 158 5.94 6.71 -1.30
C VAL A 158 5.42 6.39 0.11
N PRO A 159 5.19 7.40 0.98
CA PRO A 159 4.57 7.18 2.29
C PRO A 159 3.22 6.46 2.20
N ASP A 160 2.87 5.68 3.21
CA ASP A 160 1.66 4.82 3.23
C ASP A 160 0.36 5.58 2.97
N ASP A 161 0.23 6.80 3.48
CA ASP A 161 -0.93 7.66 3.28
C ASP A 161 -1.06 8.11 1.82
N GLN A 162 0.06 8.44 1.18
CA GLN A 162 0.10 8.78 -0.24
C GLN A 162 -0.20 7.55 -1.12
N ALA A 163 0.35 6.39 -0.78
CA ALA A 163 0.08 5.14 -1.48
C ALA A 163 -1.41 4.78 -1.43
N LYS A 164 -2.07 4.98 -0.30
CA LYS A 164 -3.52 4.79 -0.14
C LYS A 164 -4.31 5.76 -1.02
N MET A 165 -3.93 7.03 -1.04
CA MET A 165 -4.57 8.05 -1.87
C MET A 165 -4.43 7.71 -3.37
N ILE A 166 -3.24 7.33 -3.83
CA ILE A 166 -2.99 6.96 -5.23
C ILE A 166 -3.82 5.74 -5.62
N ASN A 167 -3.85 4.71 -4.77
CA ASN A 167 -4.70 3.54 -5.00
C ASN A 167 -6.18 3.91 -5.13
N GLN A 168 -6.66 4.79 -4.28
CA GLN A 168 -8.03 5.27 -4.35
C GLN A 168 -8.30 6.02 -5.66
N ILE A 169 -7.37 6.88 -6.10
CA ILE A 169 -7.46 7.59 -7.36
C ILE A 169 -7.48 6.60 -8.54
N ASN A 170 -6.54 5.64 -8.56
CA ASN A 170 -6.39 4.69 -9.66
C ASN A 170 -7.55 3.69 -9.78
N THR A 171 -8.29 3.48 -8.71
CA THR A 171 -9.47 2.60 -8.68
C THR A 171 -10.80 3.34 -8.77
N SER A 172 -10.79 4.67 -8.73
CA SER A 172 -12.01 5.49 -8.84
C SER A 172 -12.54 5.54 -10.27
N GLN A 173 -13.86 5.67 -10.39
CA GLN A 173 -14.49 5.87 -11.68
C GLN A 173 -14.33 7.32 -12.13
N PRO A 174 -14.16 7.59 -13.45
CA PRO A 174 -14.14 8.94 -13.98
C PRO A 174 -15.43 9.71 -13.66
N GLY A 175 -15.29 11.02 -13.35
CA GLY A 175 -16.44 11.87 -13.05
C GLY A 175 -16.67 12.14 -11.57
N TYR A 176 -15.80 11.70 -10.74
CA TYR A 176 -15.75 12.05 -9.32
C TYR A 176 -14.98 13.32 -9.12
#